data_2789185179d29395609b114e4343efdb
#
_entry.id   2789185179d29395609b114e4343efdb
#
_cell.length_a   1.000
_cell.length_b   1.000
_cell.length_c   1.000
_cell.angle_alpha   90.00
_cell.angle_beta   90.00
_cell.angle_gamma   90.00
#
_symmetry.space_group_name_H-M   'P 1'
#
loop_
_entity.id
_entity.type
_entity.pdbx_description
1 polymer ?
#
loop_
_entity_poly.entity_id
_entity_poly.type
_entity_poly.pdbx_seq_one_letter_code
_entity_poly.pdbx_strand_id
1 'polypeptide(L)'
;MVPEQLNIVKYRSRTDIAAAMLEIALDGAIKTKIMYKAFLSFPQLKEYLSVLEERGLLEYITTDHEYRTTEKGKHFLKMYKDVGQMIFPNSAAGKKK
;
A
#
# COMPACT_ATOMS: atom_id res chain seq x y z
N MET A 1 22.60 16.38 -7.19
CA MET A 1 21.90 16.59 -7.32
C MET A 1 20.56 16.39 -6.83
N VAL A 2 19.88 17.25 -6.73
CA VAL A 2 18.51 17.19 -6.34
C VAL A 2 17.76 16.09 -6.99
N PRO A 3 18.02 15.84 -8.21
CA PRO A 3 17.29 14.78 -8.89
C PRO A 3 17.36 13.45 -8.20
N GLU A 4 18.41 13.23 -7.47
CA GLU A 4 18.49 11.97 -6.81
C GLU A 4 17.44 11.76 -5.78
N GLN A 5 17.12 12.80 -5.07
CA GLN A 5 16.09 12.64 -4.06
C GLN A 5 14.75 12.46 -4.67
N LEU A 6 14.51 13.13 -5.76
CA LEU A 6 13.26 12.94 -6.46
C LEU A 6 13.14 11.53 -6.95
N ASN A 7 14.25 10.98 -7.38
CA ASN A 7 14.22 9.61 -7.86
C ASN A 7 13.88 8.65 -6.76
N ILE A 8 14.39 8.89 -5.58
CA ILE A 8 14.07 8.02 -4.47
C ILE A 8 12.58 8.01 -4.20
N VAL A 9 11.97 9.17 -4.26
CA VAL A 9 10.55 9.26 -4.04
C VAL A 9 9.78 8.54 -5.13
N LYS A 10 10.26 8.65 -6.37
CA LYS A 10 9.58 8.02 -7.47
C LYS A 10 9.73 6.52 -7.51
N TYR A 11 10.85 6.04 -7.05
CA TYR A 11 11.14 4.63 -7.20
C TYR A 11 10.61 3.80 -6.06
N ARG A 12 9.31 3.65 -6.03
CA ARG A 12 8.70 2.74 -5.11
C ARG A 12 8.68 1.38 -5.76
N SER A 13 8.98 0.35 -5.00
CA SER A 13 8.90 -1.00 -5.53
C SER A 13 7.43 -1.38 -5.66
N ARG A 14 7.17 -2.45 -6.39
CA ARG A 14 5.80 -2.93 -6.51
C ARG A 14 5.26 -3.33 -5.13
N THR A 15 6.12 -3.87 -4.29
CA THR A 15 5.71 -4.23 -2.93
C THR A 15 5.37 -2.99 -2.12
N ASP A 16 6.14 -1.92 -2.28
CA ASP A 16 5.84 -0.67 -1.59
C ASP A 16 4.48 -0.12 -2.00
N ILE A 17 4.19 -0.19 -3.28
CA ILE A 17 2.91 0.30 -3.78
C ILE A 17 1.77 -0.55 -3.22
N ALA A 18 1.94 -1.87 -3.25
CA ALA A 18 0.93 -2.76 -2.71
C ALA A 18 0.67 -2.46 -1.23
N ALA A 19 1.75 -2.27 -0.47
CA ALA A 19 1.61 -1.98 0.95
C ALA A 19 0.87 -0.67 1.18
N ALA A 20 1.19 0.35 0.38
CA ALA A 20 0.52 1.64 0.51
C ALA A 20 -0.98 1.50 0.25
N MET A 21 -1.34 0.75 -0.79
CA MET A 21 -2.74 0.57 -1.12
C MET A 21 -3.49 -0.18 -0.01
N LEU A 22 -2.86 -1.22 0.53
CA LEU A 22 -3.49 -1.99 1.59
C LEU A 22 -3.65 -1.17 2.87
N GLU A 23 -2.68 -0.30 3.13
CA GLU A 23 -2.77 0.57 4.30
C GLU A 23 -3.95 1.54 4.15
N ILE A 24 -4.10 2.11 2.97
CA ILE A 24 -5.17 3.05 2.70
C ILE A 24 -6.53 2.37 2.82
N ALA A 25 -6.62 1.12 2.42
CA ALA A 25 -7.88 0.40 2.40
C ALA A 25 -8.18 -0.40 3.67
N LEU A 26 -7.40 -0.20 4.73
CA LEU A 26 -7.59 -0.98 5.94
C LEU A 26 -9.02 -0.96 6.44
N ASP A 27 -9.62 0.20 6.50
CA ASP A 27 -11.00 0.33 6.98
C ASP A 27 -11.98 0.59 5.87
N GLY A 28 -11.55 0.39 4.64
CA GLY A 28 -12.39 0.62 3.49
C GLY A 28 -12.04 1.90 2.77
N ALA A 29 -11.95 1.86 1.46
CA ALA A 29 -11.67 3.03 0.66
C ALA A 29 -12.21 2.86 -0.74
N ILE A 30 -12.80 3.91 -1.27
CA ILE A 30 -13.27 3.87 -2.65
C ILE A 30 -12.07 3.96 -3.58
N LYS A 31 -12.26 3.55 -4.80
CA LYS A 31 -11.20 3.44 -5.79
C LYS A 31 -10.42 4.74 -5.96
N THR A 32 -11.13 5.86 -6.08
CA THR A 32 -10.46 7.13 -6.32
C THR A 32 -9.62 7.57 -5.13
N LYS A 33 -10.05 7.25 -3.92
CA LYS A 33 -9.26 7.59 -2.75
C LYS A 33 -7.95 6.83 -2.76
N ILE A 34 -8.01 5.55 -3.12
CA ILE A 34 -6.80 4.75 -3.21
C ILE A 34 -5.86 5.33 -4.26
N MET A 35 -6.41 5.71 -5.41
CA MET A 35 -5.61 6.26 -6.49
C MET A 35 -4.87 7.51 -6.04
N TYR A 36 -5.59 8.44 -5.44
CA TYR A 36 -4.98 9.70 -5.02
C TYR A 36 -3.99 9.52 -3.90
N LYS A 37 -4.36 8.75 -2.89
CA LYS A 37 -3.49 8.63 -1.73
C LYS A 37 -2.26 7.80 -2.00
N ALA A 38 -2.36 6.84 -2.91
CA ALA A 38 -1.20 6.02 -3.27
C ALA A 38 -0.43 6.61 -4.44
N PHE A 39 -0.88 7.75 -4.97
CA PHE A 39 -0.22 8.42 -6.09
C PHE A 39 -0.06 7.52 -7.29
N LEU A 40 -1.18 6.96 -7.76
CA LEU A 40 -1.16 6.05 -8.89
C LEU A 40 -1.88 6.65 -10.08
N SER A 41 -1.42 6.30 -11.27
CA SER A 41 -2.18 6.59 -12.46
C SER A 41 -3.34 5.62 -12.52
N PHE A 42 -4.32 5.91 -13.37
CA PHE A 42 -5.46 5.02 -13.49
C PHE A 42 -5.07 3.62 -13.96
N PRO A 43 -4.20 3.49 -14.98
CA PRO A 43 -3.79 2.15 -15.38
C PRO A 43 -3.06 1.38 -14.29
N GLN A 44 -2.24 2.07 -13.50
CA GLN A 44 -1.56 1.42 -12.39
C GLN A 44 -2.57 0.96 -11.34
N LEU A 45 -3.54 1.83 -11.04
CA LEU A 45 -4.56 1.47 -10.07
C LEU A 45 -5.26 0.19 -10.49
N LYS A 46 -5.68 0.13 -11.75
CA LYS A 46 -6.39 -1.04 -12.24
C LYS A 46 -5.55 -2.30 -12.13
N GLU A 47 -4.30 -2.20 -12.50
CA GLU A 47 -3.41 -3.34 -12.45
C GLU A 47 -3.23 -3.83 -11.02
N TYR A 48 -2.94 -2.91 -10.10
CA TYR A 48 -2.70 -3.32 -8.72
C TYR A 48 -3.95 -3.79 -8.02
N LEU A 49 -5.09 -3.18 -8.29
CA LEU A 49 -6.33 -3.66 -7.71
C LEU A 49 -6.59 -5.11 -8.12
N SER A 50 -6.38 -5.38 -9.41
CA SER A 50 -6.60 -6.72 -9.92
C SER A 50 -5.68 -7.73 -9.24
N VAL A 51 -4.41 -7.39 -9.13
CA VAL A 51 -3.45 -8.30 -8.53
C VAL A 51 -3.76 -8.55 -7.07
N LEU A 52 -4.05 -7.48 -6.33
CA LEU A 52 -4.31 -7.62 -4.89
C LEU A 52 -5.58 -8.40 -4.62
N GLU A 53 -6.61 -8.19 -5.44
CA GLU A 53 -7.83 -8.97 -5.30
C GLU A 53 -7.58 -10.44 -5.61
N GLU A 54 -6.84 -10.67 -6.70
CA GLU A 54 -6.57 -12.03 -7.13
C GLU A 54 -5.78 -12.80 -6.08
N ARG A 55 -4.90 -12.11 -5.38
CA ARG A 55 -4.08 -12.74 -4.35
C ARG A 55 -4.77 -12.79 -3.00
N GLY A 56 -5.99 -12.31 -2.92
CA GLY A 56 -6.75 -12.36 -1.67
C GLY A 56 -6.32 -11.37 -0.62
N LEU A 57 -5.59 -10.33 -1.01
CA LEU A 57 -5.12 -9.33 -0.07
C LEU A 57 -6.09 -8.18 0.08
N LEU A 58 -6.94 -8.01 -0.92
CA LEU A 58 -7.89 -6.93 -0.97
C LEU A 58 -9.22 -7.50 -1.46
N GLU A 59 -10.34 -6.99 -0.96
CA GLU A 59 -11.64 -7.43 -1.43
C GLU A 59 -12.52 -6.24 -1.71
N TYR A 60 -13.43 -6.40 -2.66
CA TYR A 60 -14.37 -5.36 -3.02
C TYR A 60 -15.69 -5.61 -2.30
N ILE A 61 -16.14 -4.63 -1.55
CA ILE A 61 -17.40 -4.74 -0.80
C ILE A 61 -18.49 -4.07 -1.64
N THR A 62 -19.32 -4.88 -2.27
CA THR A 62 -20.29 -4.35 -3.21
C THR A 62 -21.32 -3.43 -2.57
N THR A 63 -21.70 -3.72 -1.33
CA THR A 63 -22.71 -2.89 -0.68
C THR A 63 -22.20 -1.47 -0.43
N ASP A 64 -20.90 -1.33 -0.16
CA ASP A 64 -20.32 -0.04 0.15
C ASP A 64 -19.56 0.56 -1.02
N HIS A 65 -19.42 -0.18 -2.08
CA HIS A 65 -18.67 0.27 -3.26
C HIS A 65 -17.25 0.67 -2.89
N GLU A 66 -16.63 -0.08 -2.01
CA GLU A 66 -15.27 0.25 -1.64
C GLU A 66 -14.44 -1.02 -1.49
N TYR A 67 -13.13 -0.83 -1.48
CA TYR A 67 -12.20 -1.93 -1.29
C TYR A 67 -11.77 -1.98 0.16
N ARG A 68 -11.54 -3.18 0.65
CA ARG A 68 -11.13 -3.35 2.04
C ARG A 68 -10.04 -4.39 2.13
N THR A 69 -9.04 -4.12 2.95
CA THR A 69 -7.93 -5.03 3.13
C THR A 69 -8.41 -6.24 3.93
N THR A 70 -8.09 -7.43 3.44
CA THR A 70 -8.49 -8.68 4.08
C THR A 70 -7.57 -9.00 5.25
N GLU A 71 -7.90 -10.05 5.98
CA GLU A 71 -7.01 -10.50 7.06
C GLU A 71 -5.65 -10.90 6.49
N LYS A 72 -5.65 -11.52 5.33
CA LYS A 72 -4.39 -11.86 4.67
C LYS A 72 -3.62 -10.60 4.33
N GLY A 73 -4.34 -9.56 3.88
CA GLY A 73 -3.69 -8.28 3.58
C GLY A 73 -3.08 -7.64 4.81
N LYS A 74 -3.76 -7.76 5.94
CA LYS A 74 -3.23 -7.22 7.19
C LYS A 74 -1.97 -7.97 7.61
N HIS A 75 -1.97 -9.27 7.39
CA HIS A 75 -0.78 -10.07 7.68
C HIS A 75 0.38 -9.63 6.79
N PHE A 76 0.09 -9.38 5.52
CA PHE A 76 1.11 -8.88 4.60
C PHE A 76 1.69 -7.56 5.12
N LEU A 77 0.82 -6.65 5.56
CA LEU A 77 1.29 -5.37 6.06
C LEU A 77 2.19 -5.52 7.28
N LYS A 78 1.83 -6.44 8.15
CA LYS A 78 2.65 -6.67 9.32
C LYS A 78 4.03 -7.18 8.93
N MET A 79 4.07 -8.13 8.01
CA MET A 79 5.34 -8.66 7.54
C MET A 79 6.16 -7.60 6.84
N TYR A 80 5.49 -6.76 6.07
CA TYR A 80 6.15 -5.69 5.35
C TYR A 80 6.84 -4.73 6.34
N LYS A 81 6.13 -4.37 7.40
CA LYS A 81 6.69 -3.48 8.40
C LYS A 81 7.82 -4.14 9.16
N ASP A 82 7.68 -5.42 9.47
CA ASP A 82 8.72 -6.13 10.17
C ASP A 82 10.00 -6.17 9.36
N VAL A 83 9.88 -6.46 8.07
CA VAL A 83 11.05 -6.48 7.19
C VAL A 83 11.71 -5.12 7.15
N GLY A 84 10.89 -4.07 7.03
CA GLY A 84 11.43 -2.72 7.01
C GLY A 84 12.19 -2.39 8.26
N GLN A 85 11.70 -2.82 9.40
CA GLN A 85 12.37 -2.54 10.65
C GLN A 85 13.66 -3.30 10.82
N MET A 86 13.79 -4.44 10.16
CA MET A 86 15.03 -5.17 10.19
C MET A 86 16.14 -4.40 9.50
N ILE A 87 15.78 -3.60 8.51
CA ILE A 87 16.76 -2.82 7.77
C ILE A 87 16.93 -1.42 8.37
N PHE A 88 15.84 -0.78 8.71
CA PHE A 88 15.86 0.56 9.27
C PHE A 88 15.10 0.59 10.58
N PRO A 89 15.69 0.07 11.63
CA PRO A 89 14.96 -0.10 12.89
C PRO A 89 14.40 1.20 13.46
N ASN A 90 15.00 2.30 13.12
CA ASN A 90 14.51 3.55 13.69
C ASN A 90 13.34 4.13 12.99
N SER A 91 12.98 3.60 11.87
CA SER A 91 11.97 4.25 11.08
C SER A 91 10.67 4.37 11.85
N ALA A 92 10.24 3.34 12.51
CA ALA A 92 9.00 3.46 13.21
C ALA A 92 9.25 3.73 14.65
N ALA A 93 10.24 3.10 15.18
CA ALA A 93 10.49 3.27 16.56
C ALA A 93 10.78 4.68 16.89
N GLY A 94 11.39 5.26 15.96
CA GLY A 94 11.70 6.60 16.22
C GLY A 94 10.57 7.24 16.89
N LYS A 95 9.73 6.74 16.74
CA LYS A 95 8.81 7.22 17.31
C LYS A 95 8.58 6.81 18.52
N LYS A 96 8.93 6.42 19.07
CA LYS A 96 8.72 6.00 20.09
C LYS A 96 9.21 6.16 21.01
N LYS A 97 9.76 6.40 20.99
CA LYS A 97 10.24 6.54 21.78
C LYS A 97 10.27 7.02 22.16
#